data_7f4a998a26059e5990363e277016f0f1
#
_entry.id   7f4a998a26059e5990363e277016f0f1
#
_cell.length_a   1.000
_cell.length_b   1.000
_cell.length_c   1.000
_cell.angle_alpha   90.00
_cell.angle_beta   90.00
_cell.angle_gamma   90.00
#
_symmetry.space_group_name_H-M   'P 1'
#
loop_
_entity.id
_entity.type
_entity.pdbx_description
1 polymer ?
#
loop_
_entity_poly.entity_id
_entity_poly.type
_entity_poly.pdbx_seq_one_letter_code
_entity_poly.pdbx_strand_id
1 'polypeptide(L)'
;MKNKFDHLEYYLEHSISPVRQDVENLKQHLERRGALYTSIGLPELMIKGKKVLEVGPGSGHNSLYVSSCIPQLYDLLEPNKSAWIEIEELYSENSKKIKLVQPNIIKKKLEDFDAYEKYDIVICEAWLGINKNERELMQKLSKFVKPKGILIVTLGSAIGHLPNTIRRILSWNIIKPNSSLKDSVNELIHAYTSHLETMKDMSKLHEDWCKDILLGPGFYTLSPTPDMFIEDVGEKFFIYGSYPKISMDWRWYKSLYGSNRKFNEVFLEAYDRNIHNFFDYNLVLEPRNKELNLALENCAFDLTNLAGQRENNGNTVIDYEVIHSINAVFDKLIEIHPYWSKPLG
;
A
#
# COMPACT_ATOMS: atom_id res chain seq x y z
N MET A 1 -12.49 17.42 -19.78
CA MET A 1 -12.40 16.13 -19.09
C MET A 1 -12.01 16.43 -17.65
N LYS A 2 -12.78 15.97 -16.65
CA LYS A 2 -12.40 16.11 -15.25
C LYS A 2 -11.09 15.33 -15.03
N ASN A 3 -10.17 15.93 -14.30
CA ASN A 3 -8.90 15.32 -13.92
C ASN A 3 -9.20 13.99 -13.21
N LYS A 4 -8.95 12.86 -13.85
CA LYS A 4 -9.19 11.52 -13.29
C LYS A 4 -8.26 11.17 -12.10
N PHE A 5 -7.47 12.13 -11.61
CA PHE A 5 -6.37 11.92 -10.68
C PHE A 5 -6.72 12.04 -9.19
N ASP A 6 -7.92 12.44 -8.83
CA ASP A 6 -8.28 12.58 -7.42
C ASP A 6 -9.04 11.33 -6.95
N HIS A 7 -8.35 10.47 -6.21
CA HIS A 7 -8.93 9.26 -5.63
C HIS A 7 -10.11 9.59 -4.69
N LEU A 8 -10.01 10.68 -3.92
CA LEU A 8 -11.09 11.08 -3.02
C LEU A 8 -12.33 11.48 -3.81
N GLU A 9 -12.17 12.26 -4.90
CA GLU A 9 -13.30 12.62 -5.77
C GLU A 9 -13.93 11.36 -6.39
N TYR A 10 -13.13 10.43 -6.88
CA TYR A 10 -13.60 9.17 -7.42
C TYR A 10 -14.38 8.35 -6.38
N TYR A 11 -13.85 8.21 -5.18
CA TYR A 11 -14.53 7.49 -4.10
C TYR A 11 -15.84 8.15 -3.68
N LEU A 12 -15.87 9.48 -3.61
CA LEU A 12 -17.10 10.24 -3.30
C LEU A 12 -18.14 10.14 -4.41
N GLU A 13 -17.74 10.24 -5.69
CA GLU A 13 -18.64 10.16 -6.85
C GLU A 13 -19.32 8.80 -6.95
N HIS A 14 -18.59 7.72 -6.63
CA HIS A 14 -19.08 6.35 -6.74
C HIS A 14 -19.49 5.71 -5.41
N SER A 15 -19.48 6.49 -4.32
CA SER A 15 -19.79 6.00 -2.96
C SER A 15 -18.95 4.79 -2.57
N ILE A 16 -17.65 4.82 -2.87
CA ILE A 16 -16.69 3.77 -2.57
C ILE A 16 -15.96 4.10 -1.27
N SER A 17 -15.94 3.16 -0.34
CA SER A 17 -15.01 3.17 0.79
C SER A 17 -13.88 2.19 0.51
N PRO A 18 -12.64 2.66 0.32
CA PRO A 18 -11.51 1.76 0.08
C PRO A 18 -11.21 0.89 1.30
N VAL A 19 -10.37 -0.15 1.11
CA VAL A 19 -9.88 -1.03 2.19
C VAL A 19 -10.94 -1.95 2.81
N ARG A 20 -12.14 -2.08 2.21
CA ARG A 20 -13.12 -3.04 2.69
C ARG A 20 -12.56 -4.46 2.63
N GLN A 21 -12.70 -5.20 3.74
CA GLN A 21 -12.23 -6.57 3.91
C GLN A 21 -13.39 -7.47 4.35
N ASP A 22 -13.27 -8.75 4.05
CA ASP A 22 -14.14 -9.74 4.66
C ASP A 22 -13.76 -9.93 6.15
N VAL A 23 -14.68 -9.60 7.03
CA VAL A 23 -14.55 -9.76 8.48
C VAL A 23 -15.60 -10.71 9.06
N GLU A 24 -16.25 -11.54 8.23
CA GLU A 24 -17.17 -12.58 8.74
C GLU A 24 -16.45 -13.45 9.77
N ASN A 25 -15.21 -13.83 9.45
CA ASN A 25 -14.30 -14.45 10.44
C ASN A 25 -13.41 -13.38 11.10
N LEU A 26 -14.01 -12.61 12.01
CA LEU A 26 -13.30 -11.54 12.73
C LEU A 26 -12.03 -12.03 13.43
N LYS A 27 -12.04 -13.24 14.01
CA LYS A 27 -10.87 -13.82 14.69
C LYS A 27 -9.71 -13.96 13.71
N GLN A 28 -9.94 -14.55 12.54
CA GLN A 28 -8.91 -14.73 11.51
C GLN A 28 -8.39 -13.38 11.03
N HIS A 29 -9.26 -12.38 10.82
CA HIS A 29 -8.86 -11.04 10.44
C HIS A 29 -7.91 -10.41 11.48
N LEU A 30 -8.26 -10.46 12.76
CA LEU A 30 -7.43 -9.92 13.84
C LEU A 30 -6.09 -10.66 13.97
N GLU A 31 -6.08 -11.99 13.82
CA GLU A 31 -4.86 -12.79 13.83
C GLU A 31 -3.91 -12.41 12.68
N ARG A 32 -4.43 -12.22 11.47
CA ARG A 32 -3.65 -11.76 10.29
C ARG A 32 -3.04 -10.37 10.55
N ARG A 33 -3.85 -9.44 11.06
CA ARG A 33 -3.36 -8.10 11.40
C ARG A 33 -2.32 -8.14 12.52
N GLY A 34 -2.56 -8.94 13.55
CA GLY A 34 -1.61 -9.16 14.65
C GLY A 34 -0.29 -9.75 14.18
N ALA A 35 -0.32 -10.71 13.24
CA ALA A 35 0.88 -11.29 12.65
C ALA A 35 1.69 -10.23 11.87
N LEU A 36 1.02 -9.39 11.06
CA LEU A 36 1.66 -8.29 10.34
C LEU A 36 2.34 -7.32 11.32
N TYR A 37 1.59 -6.81 12.31
CA TYR A 37 2.12 -5.84 13.27
C TYR A 37 3.26 -6.42 14.12
N THR A 38 3.14 -7.68 14.55
CA THR A 38 4.24 -8.37 15.25
C THR A 38 5.48 -8.50 14.34
N SER A 39 5.29 -8.80 13.06
CA SER A 39 6.38 -8.94 12.10
C SER A 39 7.16 -7.66 11.88
N ILE A 40 6.49 -6.50 11.89
CA ILE A 40 7.16 -5.19 11.82
C ILE A 40 7.71 -4.70 13.16
N GLY A 41 7.57 -5.50 14.23
CA GLY A 41 8.10 -5.16 15.56
C GLY A 41 7.14 -4.40 16.46
N LEU A 42 5.84 -4.35 16.14
CA LEU A 42 4.81 -3.68 16.96
C LEU A 42 3.76 -4.68 17.50
N PRO A 43 4.10 -5.55 18.44
CA PRO A 43 3.13 -6.43 19.07
C PRO A 43 2.07 -5.66 19.87
N GLU A 44 0.92 -6.28 20.14
CA GLU A 44 -0.23 -5.71 20.85
C GLU A 44 0.15 -4.92 22.11
N LEU A 45 1.07 -5.46 22.90
CA LEU A 45 1.52 -4.82 24.15
C LEU A 45 2.09 -3.41 23.94
N MET A 46 2.66 -3.13 22.77
CA MET A 46 3.21 -1.81 22.46
C MET A 46 2.15 -0.81 22.02
N ILE A 47 0.95 -1.27 21.64
CA ILE A 47 -0.19 -0.41 21.27
C ILE A 47 -1.04 -0.08 22.50
N LYS A 48 -1.17 -1.02 23.43
CA LYS A 48 -1.99 -0.89 24.63
C LYS A 48 -1.64 0.35 25.43
N GLY A 49 -2.65 1.18 25.71
CA GLY A 49 -2.50 2.42 26.48
C GLY A 49 -1.75 3.55 25.77
N LYS A 50 -1.51 3.46 24.46
CA LYS A 50 -0.83 4.48 23.65
C LYS A 50 -1.82 5.41 22.96
N LYS A 51 -1.37 6.62 22.60
CA LYS A 51 -2.09 7.52 21.71
C LYS A 51 -1.73 7.18 20.29
N VAL A 52 -2.71 6.79 19.51
CA VAL A 52 -2.54 6.32 18.12
C VAL A 52 -3.32 7.22 17.17
N LEU A 53 -2.67 7.64 16.08
CA LEU A 53 -3.29 8.27 14.93
C LEU A 53 -3.19 7.30 13.74
N GLU A 54 -4.29 7.05 13.07
CA GLU A 54 -4.31 6.35 11.77
C GLU A 54 -4.81 7.31 10.70
N VAL A 55 -4.07 7.41 9.59
CA VAL A 55 -4.37 8.28 8.45
C VAL A 55 -4.83 7.42 7.28
N GLY A 56 -6.01 7.74 6.74
CA GLY A 56 -6.62 7.04 5.62
C GLY A 56 -7.10 5.63 5.97
N PRO A 57 -7.86 5.43 7.08
CA PRO A 57 -8.37 4.11 7.46
C PRO A 57 -9.38 3.52 6.47
N GLY A 58 -9.91 4.34 5.55
CA GLY A 58 -10.97 3.96 4.63
C GLY A 58 -12.19 3.43 5.40
N SER A 59 -12.68 2.26 5.04
CA SER A 59 -13.82 1.62 5.71
C SER A 59 -13.58 1.16 7.15
N GLY A 60 -12.35 1.30 7.69
CA GLY A 60 -12.01 0.99 9.08
C GLY A 60 -11.83 -0.48 9.43
N HIS A 61 -11.94 -1.41 8.46
CA HIS A 61 -11.82 -2.84 8.72
C HIS A 61 -10.45 -3.20 9.33
N ASN A 62 -9.37 -2.65 8.79
CA ASN A 62 -8.02 -2.87 9.33
C ASN A 62 -7.82 -2.21 10.71
N SER A 63 -8.53 -1.11 10.97
CA SER A 63 -8.46 -0.36 12.22
C SER A 63 -9.03 -1.12 13.42
N LEU A 64 -9.88 -2.14 13.19
CA LEU A 64 -10.41 -3.00 14.26
C LEU A 64 -9.31 -3.67 15.09
N TYR A 65 -8.19 -4.06 14.45
CA TYR A 65 -7.08 -4.67 15.17
C TYR A 65 -6.44 -3.70 16.17
N VAL A 66 -6.09 -2.50 15.73
CA VAL A 66 -5.50 -1.48 16.61
C VAL A 66 -6.43 -1.13 17.75
N SER A 67 -7.73 -0.99 17.46
CA SER A 67 -8.77 -0.75 18.46
C SER A 67 -8.88 -1.89 19.50
N SER A 68 -8.76 -3.16 19.07
CA SER A 68 -8.78 -4.32 19.94
C SER A 68 -7.56 -4.40 20.88
N CYS A 69 -6.44 -3.78 20.52
CA CYS A 69 -5.26 -3.66 21.38
C CYS A 69 -5.42 -2.65 22.54
N ILE A 70 -6.57 -2.01 22.68
CA ILE A 70 -6.93 -1.09 23.77
C ILE A 70 -5.95 0.08 23.89
N PRO A 71 -5.78 0.92 22.85
CA PRO A 71 -5.06 2.17 22.95
C PRO A 71 -5.74 3.13 23.97
N GLN A 72 -5.01 4.12 24.51
CA GLN A 72 -5.56 5.17 25.36
C GLN A 72 -6.41 6.15 24.55
N LEU A 73 -5.96 6.48 23.35
CA LEU A 73 -6.62 7.35 22.39
C LEU A 73 -6.43 6.74 20.99
N TYR A 74 -7.48 6.73 20.20
CA TYR A 74 -7.42 6.27 18.83
C TYR A 74 -8.15 7.25 17.91
N ASP A 75 -7.38 8.01 17.14
CA ASP A 75 -7.86 8.97 16.17
C ASP A 75 -7.74 8.40 14.76
N LEU A 76 -8.84 8.47 14.00
CA LEU A 76 -8.91 8.08 12.60
C LEU A 76 -9.08 9.35 11.75
N LEU A 77 -8.08 9.71 10.96
CA LEU A 77 -8.13 10.85 10.05
C LEU A 77 -8.63 10.40 8.68
N GLU A 78 -9.92 10.71 8.37
CA GLU A 78 -10.58 10.25 7.15
C GLU A 78 -11.47 11.34 6.55
N PRO A 79 -11.18 11.82 5.33
CA PRO A 79 -11.99 12.84 4.66
C PRO A 79 -13.25 12.30 3.98
N ASN A 80 -13.32 10.99 3.67
CA ASN A 80 -14.40 10.39 2.90
C ASN A 80 -15.66 10.18 3.75
N LYS A 81 -16.76 10.84 3.37
CA LYS A 81 -18.04 10.74 4.09
C LYS A 81 -18.64 9.34 4.12
N SER A 82 -18.48 8.57 3.04
CA SER A 82 -19.00 7.20 2.99
C SER A 82 -18.29 6.31 4.00
N ALA A 83 -16.99 6.53 4.20
CA ALA A 83 -16.19 5.78 5.16
C ALA A 83 -16.61 6.05 6.62
N TRP A 84 -17.05 7.26 6.97
CA TRP A 84 -17.46 7.55 8.35
C TRP A 84 -18.62 6.68 8.82
N ILE A 85 -19.64 6.54 7.96
CA ILE A 85 -20.82 5.74 8.27
C ILE A 85 -20.43 4.26 8.41
N GLU A 86 -19.61 3.76 7.47
CA GLU A 86 -19.14 2.39 7.51
C GLU A 86 -18.29 2.09 8.75
N ILE A 87 -17.42 3.01 9.17
CA ILE A 87 -16.65 2.87 10.41
C ILE A 87 -17.59 2.80 11.62
N GLU A 88 -18.57 3.72 11.74
CA GLU A 88 -19.50 3.76 12.85
C GLU A 88 -20.33 2.46 12.96
N GLU A 89 -20.85 1.97 11.82
CA GLU A 89 -21.59 0.70 11.74
C GLU A 89 -20.70 -0.50 12.09
N LEU A 90 -19.51 -0.60 11.48
CA LEU A 90 -18.55 -1.67 11.70
C LEU A 90 -18.16 -1.78 13.18
N TYR A 91 -17.89 -0.66 13.83
CA TYR A 91 -17.52 -0.63 15.24
C TYR A 91 -18.72 -0.95 16.16
N SER A 92 -19.91 -0.46 15.82
CA SER A 92 -21.14 -0.79 16.55
C SER A 92 -21.43 -2.29 16.55
N GLU A 93 -21.28 -2.95 15.41
CA GLU A 93 -21.51 -4.38 15.26
C GLU A 93 -20.45 -5.23 16.00
N ASN A 94 -19.17 -4.87 15.82
CA ASN A 94 -18.09 -5.68 16.33
C ASN A 94 -17.79 -5.45 17.82
N SER A 95 -18.17 -4.29 18.40
CA SER A 95 -18.10 -4.04 19.84
C SER A 95 -19.01 -4.97 20.66
N LYS A 96 -19.99 -5.59 20.03
CA LYS A 96 -20.84 -6.63 20.65
C LYS A 96 -20.14 -7.99 20.75
N LYS A 97 -19.12 -8.21 19.93
CA LYS A 97 -18.39 -9.49 19.83
C LYS A 97 -17.07 -9.46 20.60
N ILE A 98 -16.37 -8.33 20.58
CA ILE A 98 -15.06 -8.14 21.22
C ILE A 98 -14.97 -6.76 21.86
N LYS A 99 -14.02 -6.61 22.78
CA LYS A 99 -13.71 -5.32 23.39
C LYS A 99 -12.95 -4.43 22.39
N LEU A 100 -13.51 -3.26 22.09
CA LEU A 100 -12.91 -2.25 21.21
C LEU A 100 -12.85 -0.90 21.91
N VAL A 101 -11.82 -0.12 21.62
CA VAL A 101 -11.80 1.31 21.89
C VAL A 101 -12.51 2.03 20.75
N GLN A 102 -13.53 2.82 21.04
CA GLN A 102 -14.21 3.60 20.02
C GLN A 102 -13.27 4.68 19.49
N PRO A 103 -13.05 4.77 18.17
CA PRO A 103 -12.18 5.77 17.61
C PRO A 103 -12.86 7.14 17.55
N ASN A 104 -12.07 8.19 17.61
CA ASN A 104 -12.51 9.53 17.26
C ASN A 104 -12.26 9.73 15.75
N ILE A 105 -13.33 9.96 14.96
CA ILE A 105 -13.23 10.17 13.52
C ILE A 105 -12.99 11.65 13.25
N ILE A 106 -11.79 11.98 12.79
CA ILE A 106 -11.39 13.32 12.40
C ILE A 106 -11.69 13.50 10.90
N LYS A 107 -12.75 14.27 10.59
CA LYS A 107 -13.32 14.45 9.26
C LYS A 107 -12.57 15.52 8.46
N LYS A 108 -11.27 15.31 8.22
CA LYS A 108 -10.35 16.24 7.53
C LYS A 108 -9.42 15.50 6.60
N LYS A 109 -8.90 16.22 5.59
CA LYS A 109 -7.72 15.77 4.83
C LYS A 109 -6.46 15.93 5.70
N LEU A 110 -5.40 15.16 5.38
CA LEU A 110 -4.13 15.27 6.09
C LEU A 110 -3.52 16.66 5.94
N GLU A 111 -3.66 17.30 4.78
CA GLU A 111 -3.17 18.65 4.51
C GLU A 111 -3.76 19.68 5.47
N ASP A 112 -5.04 19.52 5.85
CA ASP A 112 -5.81 20.44 6.68
C ASP A 112 -5.80 20.07 8.17
N PHE A 113 -5.09 18.99 8.52
CA PHE A 113 -5.04 18.52 9.89
C PHE A 113 -3.77 18.99 10.60
N ASP A 114 -3.95 19.67 11.73
CA ASP A 114 -2.90 19.98 12.68
C ASP A 114 -3.25 19.35 14.02
N ALA A 115 -2.34 18.53 14.53
CA ALA A 115 -2.53 17.85 15.80
C ALA A 115 -2.18 18.80 16.96
N TYR A 116 -3.05 18.87 17.97
CA TYR A 116 -2.77 19.61 19.20
C TYR A 116 -1.62 19.00 20.02
N GLU A 117 -1.47 17.69 19.92
CA GLU A 117 -0.41 16.95 20.58
C GLU A 117 0.12 15.82 19.66
N LYS A 118 1.33 15.37 19.95
CA LYS A 118 1.94 14.28 19.20
C LYS A 118 1.48 12.92 19.71
N TYR A 119 1.49 11.94 18.80
CA TYR A 119 1.09 10.56 19.06
C TYR A 119 2.29 9.66 19.35
N ASP A 120 2.05 8.61 20.13
CA ASP A 120 3.04 7.57 20.38
C ASP A 120 3.27 6.72 19.13
N ILE A 121 2.18 6.50 18.37
CA ILE A 121 2.18 5.71 17.13
C ILE A 121 1.36 6.48 16.07
N VAL A 122 1.92 6.60 14.88
CA VAL A 122 1.23 7.12 13.69
C VAL A 122 1.23 6.03 12.63
N ILE A 123 0.07 5.74 12.06
CA ILE A 123 -0.15 4.68 11.07
C ILE A 123 -0.68 5.32 9.79
N CYS A 124 -0.08 4.96 8.65
CA CYS A 124 -0.51 5.38 7.32
C CYS A 124 -0.29 4.22 6.35
N GLU A 125 -1.26 3.30 6.31
CA GLU A 125 -1.17 2.10 5.48
C GLU A 125 -1.88 2.31 4.13
N ALA A 126 -1.19 1.98 3.02
CA ALA A 126 -1.72 1.99 1.65
C ALA A 126 -2.41 3.31 1.23
N TRP A 127 -2.02 4.43 1.84
CA TRP A 127 -2.55 5.76 1.55
C TRP A 127 -1.56 6.63 0.77
N LEU A 128 -0.25 6.46 1.01
CA LEU A 128 0.78 7.07 0.17
C LEU A 128 0.80 6.38 -1.21
N GLY A 129 1.09 7.16 -2.27
CA GLY A 129 1.07 6.69 -3.66
C GLY A 129 -0.19 7.09 -4.44
N ILE A 130 -1.14 7.77 -3.79
CA ILE A 130 -2.39 8.23 -4.41
C ILE A 130 -2.55 9.75 -4.42
N ASN A 131 -1.56 10.48 -3.92
CA ASN A 131 -1.58 11.94 -3.79
C ASN A 131 -0.53 12.59 -4.70
N LYS A 132 -0.69 13.88 -4.98
CA LYS A 132 0.25 14.62 -5.85
C LYS A 132 1.51 15.08 -5.12
N ASN A 133 1.44 15.27 -3.81
CA ASN A 133 2.46 15.88 -2.96
C ASN A 133 2.98 14.91 -1.88
N GLU A 134 3.26 13.69 -2.28
CA GLU A 134 3.60 12.56 -1.39
C GLU A 134 4.76 12.89 -0.43
N ARG A 135 5.82 13.56 -0.91
CA ARG A 135 6.98 13.90 -0.07
C ARG A 135 6.61 14.87 1.06
N GLU A 136 5.79 15.89 0.77
CA GLU A 136 5.31 16.84 1.77
C GLU A 136 4.40 16.18 2.80
N LEU A 137 3.52 15.28 2.34
CA LEU A 137 2.62 14.52 3.21
C LEU A 137 3.39 13.57 4.13
N MET A 138 4.41 12.92 3.61
CA MET A 138 5.31 12.05 4.37
C MET A 138 6.04 12.83 5.47
N GLN A 139 6.57 14.01 5.13
CA GLN A 139 7.17 14.92 6.10
C GLN A 139 6.16 15.41 7.14
N LYS A 140 4.90 15.67 6.74
CA LYS A 140 3.82 16.06 7.66
C LYS A 140 3.48 14.93 8.63
N LEU A 141 3.34 13.70 8.16
CA LEU A 141 3.13 12.52 9.00
C LEU A 141 4.21 12.40 10.09
N SER A 142 5.47 12.62 9.71
CA SER A 142 6.60 12.55 10.64
C SER A 142 6.52 13.54 11.81
N LYS A 143 5.88 14.70 11.61
CA LYS A 143 5.72 15.74 12.62
C LYS A 143 4.74 15.36 13.74
N PHE A 144 3.82 14.44 13.46
CA PHE A 144 2.84 13.97 14.44
C PHE A 144 3.41 12.94 15.42
N VAL A 145 4.57 12.37 15.13
CA VAL A 145 5.19 11.35 15.99
C VAL A 145 5.95 12.00 17.13
N LYS A 146 5.75 11.51 18.35
CA LYS A 146 6.55 11.90 19.53
C LYS A 146 8.02 11.48 19.37
N PRO A 147 8.96 12.15 20.05
CA PRO A 147 10.29 11.59 20.22
C PRO A 147 10.23 10.17 20.78
N LYS A 148 10.96 9.23 20.17
CA LYS A 148 10.92 7.78 20.47
C LYS A 148 9.58 7.09 20.15
N GLY A 149 8.68 7.75 19.41
CA GLY A 149 7.45 7.16 18.88
C GLY A 149 7.71 6.35 17.61
N ILE A 150 6.66 5.76 17.08
CA ILE A 150 6.69 4.85 15.92
C ILE A 150 5.86 5.46 14.80
N LEU A 151 6.41 5.45 13.59
CA LEU A 151 5.71 5.75 12.35
C LEU A 151 5.62 4.46 11.52
N ILE A 152 4.42 4.06 11.15
CA ILE A 152 4.16 2.93 10.25
C ILE A 152 3.65 3.49 8.94
N VAL A 153 4.29 3.12 7.84
CA VAL A 153 3.90 3.53 6.50
C VAL A 153 3.99 2.35 5.55
N THR A 154 3.11 2.30 4.55
CA THR A 154 3.30 1.45 3.39
C THR A 154 4.16 2.21 2.39
N LEU A 155 5.30 1.64 2.06
CA LEU A 155 6.18 2.10 0.99
C LEU A 155 6.11 1.11 -0.17
N GLY A 156 6.49 1.53 -1.36
CA GLY A 156 6.33 0.73 -2.56
C GLY A 156 7.60 0.56 -3.37
N SER A 157 7.47 -0.21 -4.44
CA SER A 157 8.42 -0.27 -5.55
C SER A 157 7.63 -0.47 -6.84
N ALA A 158 8.19 -0.06 -7.97
CA ALA A 158 7.56 -0.28 -9.28
C ALA A 158 7.42 -1.77 -9.59
N ILE A 159 8.39 -2.59 -9.18
CA ILE A 159 8.34 -4.05 -9.31
C ILE A 159 7.15 -4.62 -8.53
N GLY A 160 6.90 -4.15 -7.31
CA GLY A 160 5.77 -4.60 -6.50
C GLY A 160 4.41 -4.21 -7.09
N HIS A 161 4.35 -3.09 -7.82
CA HIS A 161 3.13 -2.65 -8.53
C HIS A 161 2.95 -3.31 -9.89
N LEU A 162 4.01 -3.85 -10.47
CA LEU A 162 4.03 -4.38 -11.83
C LEU A 162 2.89 -5.39 -12.14
N PRO A 163 2.56 -6.37 -11.27
CA PRO A 163 1.45 -7.27 -11.53
C PRO A 163 0.12 -6.53 -11.70
N ASN A 164 -0.14 -5.49 -10.93
CA ASN A 164 -1.36 -4.70 -11.05
C ASN A 164 -1.32 -3.79 -12.29
N THR A 165 -0.17 -3.23 -12.64
CA THR A 165 0.02 -2.48 -13.89
C THR A 165 -0.32 -3.34 -15.11
N ILE A 166 0.19 -4.57 -15.17
CA ILE A 166 -0.09 -5.51 -16.27
C ILE A 166 -1.58 -5.85 -16.31
N ARG A 167 -2.21 -6.20 -15.18
CA ARG A 167 -3.66 -6.50 -15.13
C ARG A 167 -4.49 -5.32 -15.61
N ARG A 168 -4.09 -4.10 -15.24
CA ARG A 168 -4.76 -2.88 -15.68
C ARG A 168 -4.64 -2.65 -17.18
N ILE A 169 -3.46 -2.87 -17.76
CA ILE A 169 -3.26 -2.81 -19.21
C ILE A 169 -4.15 -3.83 -19.93
N LEU A 170 -4.22 -5.06 -19.43
CA LEU A 170 -5.09 -6.10 -19.99
C LEU A 170 -6.57 -5.72 -19.91
N SER A 171 -6.99 -5.01 -18.85
CA SER A 171 -8.39 -4.59 -18.68
C SER A 171 -8.86 -3.62 -19.77
N TRP A 172 -7.97 -2.88 -20.44
CA TRP A 172 -8.35 -1.97 -21.51
C TRP A 172 -9.03 -2.65 -22.70
N ASN A 173 -8.70 -3.93 -22.95
CA ASN A 173 -9.30 -4.72 -24.04
C ASN A 173 -10.58 -5.46 -23.59
N ILE A 174 -10.86 -5.50 -22.28
CA ILE A 174 -12.03 -6.17 -21.71
C ILE A 174 -13.20 -5.20 -21.63
N ILE A 175 -12.92 -3.95 -21.20
CA ILE A 175 -13.93 -2.93 -20.97
C ILE A 175 -14.39 -2.35 -22.32
N LYS A 176 -15.71 -2.40 -22.58
CA LYS A 176 -16.28 -1.78 -23.78
C LYS A 176 -16.32 -0.26 -23.68
N PRO A 177 -16.12 0.46 -24.77
CA PRO A 177 -16.29 1.91 -24.79
C PRO A 177 -17.67 2.34 -24.28
N ASN A 178 -17.71 3.36 -23.43
CA ASN A 178 -18.92 3.93 -22.84
C ASN A 178 -19.74 2.99 -21.93
N SER A 179 -19.17 1.90 -21.43
CA SER A 179 -19.78 1.09 -20.38
C SER A 179 -20.02 1.88 -19.10
N SER A 180 -21.10 1.60 -18.39
CA SER A 180 -21.27 2.10 -17.03
C SER A 180 -20.23 1.47 -16.09
N LEU A 181 -19.98 2.11 -14.94
CA LEU A 181 -19.08 1.52 -13.92
C LEU A 181 -19.52 0.09 -13.55
N LYS A 182 -20.83 -0.10 -13.36
CA LYS A 182 -21.40 -1.40 -13.02
C LYS A 182 -21.14 -2.46 -14.10
N ASP A 183 -21.35 -2.10 -15.38
CA ASP A 183 -21.12 -3.03 -16.50
C ASP A 183 -19.62 -3.36 -16.62
N SER A 184 -18.75 -2.36 -16.51
CA SER A 184 -17.29 -2.56 -16.51
C SER A 184 -16.85 -3.50 -15.39
N VAL A 185 -17.37 -3.31 -14.17
CA VAL A 185 -17.07 -4.20 -13.03
C VAL A 185 -17.52 -5.63 -13.34
N ASN A 186 -18.71 -5.83 -13.88
CA ASN A 186 -19.21 -7.17 -14.22
C ASN A 186 -18.35 -7.85 -15.30
N GLU A 187 -17.95 -7.12 -16.35
CA GLU A 187 -17.06 -7.63 -17.41
C GLU A 187 -15.70 -8.04 -16.82
N LEU A 188 -15.14 -7.22 -15.95
CA LEU A 188 -13.85 -7.50 -15.30
C LEU A 188 -13.93 -8.67 -14.31
N ILE A 189 -14.98 -8.77 -13.49
CA ILE A 189 -15.19 -9.91 -12.60
C ILE A 189 -15.23 -11.19 -13.44
N HIS A 190 -16.02 -11.21 -14.52
CA HIS A 190 -16.13 -12.38 -15.40
C HIS A 190 -14.76 -12.78 -15.96
N ALA A 191 -13.97 -11.80 -16.42
CA ALA A 191 -12.66 -12.06 -17.02
C ALA A 191 -11.60 -12.50 -16.01
N TYR A 192 -11.65 -11.96 -14.77
CA TYR A 192 -10.60 -12.19 -13.78
C TYR A 192 -10.96 -13.22 -12.70
N THR A 193 -12.18 -13.76 -12.64
CA THR A 193 -12.60 -14.71 -11.59
C THR A 193 -11.62 -15.87 -11.44
N SER A 194 -11.31 -16.58 -12.50
CA SER A 194 -10.39 -17.74 -12.44
C SER A 194 -8.99 -17.34 -11.94
N HIS A 195 -8.52 -16.14 -12.30
CA HIS A 195 -7.26 -15.61 -11.81
C HIS A 195 -7.33 -15.23 -10.31
N LEU A 196 -8.40 -14.54 -9.89
CA LEU A 196 -8.59 -14.14 -8.50
C LEU A 196 -8.74 -15.33 -7.57
N GLU A 197 -9.35 -16.41 -8.01
CA GLU A 197 -9.46 -17.68 -7.27
C GLU A 197 -8.09 -18.36 -7.02
N THR A 198 -7.07 -18.06 -7.84
CA THR A 198 -5.70 -18.54 -7.58
C THR A 198 -4.99 -17.74 -6.47
N MET A 199 -5.49 -16.55 -6.14
CA MET A 199 -4.93 -15.70 -5.08
C MET A 199 -5.47 -16.16 -3.72
N LYS A 200 -4.81 -17.16 -3.15
CA LYS A 200 -5.18 -17.71 -1.85
C LYS A 200 -5.19 -16.60 -0.79
N ASP A 201 -6.17 -16.71 0.11
CA ASP A 201 -6.30 -15.80 1.25
C ASP A 201 -6.62 -14.33 0.89
N MET A 202 -7.02 -14.02 -0.33
CA MET A 202 -7.53 -12.71 -0.68
C MET A 202 -8.83 -12.45 0.09
N SER A 203 -8.83 -11.41 0.92
CA SER A 203 -9.99 -11.02 1.75
C SER A 203 -10.78 -9.84 1.16
N LYS A 204 -10.37 -9.31 0.01
CA LYS A 204 -11.09 -8.23 -0.69
C LYS A 204 -12.12 -8.85 -1.65
N LEU A 205 -13.36 -8.36 -1.62
CA LEU A 205 -14.38 -8.80 -2.56
C LEU A 205 -13.95 -8.50 -4.01
N HIS A 206 -14.26 -9.37 -4.96
CA HIS A 206 -13.88 -9.20 -6.37
C HIS A 206 -14.39 -7.89 -6.95
N GLU A 207 -15.59 -7.47 -6.58
CA GLU A 207 -16.17 -6.20 -7.00
C GLU A 207 -15.34 -5.01 -6.51
N ASP A 208 -14.98 -4.99 -5.21
CA ASP A 208 -14.18 -3.93 -4.61
C ASP A 208 -12.75 -3.94 -5.16
N TRP A 209 -12.21 -5.13 -5.47
CA TRP A 209 -10.93 -5.26 -6.13
C TRP A 209 -10.94 -4.64 -7.54
N CYS A 210 -11.95 -4.92 -8.36
CA CYS A 210 -12.08 -4.34 -9.69
C CYS A 210 -12.22 -2.81 -9.64
N LYS A 211 -13.05 -2.30 -8.73
CA LYS A 211 -13.27 -0.86 -8.58
C LYS A 211 -12.01 -0.11 -8.16
N ASP A 212 -11.23 -0.70 -7.26
CA ASP A 212 -10.08 -0.05 -6.65
C ASP A 212 -8.81 -0.22 -7.51
N ILE A 213 -8.52 -1.44 -7.95
CA ILE A 213 -7.27 -1.77 -8.63
C ILE A 213 -7.33 -1.52 -10.14
N LEU A 214 -8.45 -1.84 -10.80
CA LEU A 214 -8.54 -1.79 -12.26
C LEU A 214 -9.22 -0.51 -12.78
N LEU A 215 -10.21 0.00 -12.08
CA LEU A 215 -11.06 1.12 -12.53
C LEU A 215 -10.80 2.42 -11.78
N GLY A 216 -10.20 2.35 -10.58
CA GLY A 216 -9.83 3.53 -9.81
C GLY A 216 -8.88 4.45 -10.58
N PRO A 217 -8.72 5.71 -10.16
CA PRO A 217 -7.74 6.61 -10.75
C PRO A 217 -6.37 5.93 -10.74
N GLY A 218 -5.66 6.03 -11.86
CA GLY A 218 -4.47 5.21 -12.08
C GLY A 218 -3.34 5.46 -11.10
N PHE A 219 -2.44 4.51 -11.05
CA PHE A 219 -1.17 4.59 -10.32
C PHE A 219 -0.19 5.55 -11.01
N TYR A 220 -0.53 6.85 -11.01
CA TYR A 220 0.32 7.87 -11.64
C TYR A 220 1.47 8.31 -10.75
N THR A 221 1.27 8.13 -9.46
CA THR A 221 2.31 8.28 -8.46
C THR A 221 2.48 6.92 -7.81
N LEU A 222 3.64 6.33 -7.95
CA LEU A 222 3.97 5.15 -7.17
C LEU A 222 4.12 5.56 -5.70
N SER A 223 3.79 4.63 -4.80
CA SER A 223 4.10 4.83 -3.38
C SER A 223 5.57 5.21 -3.22
N PRO A 224 5.90 6.15 -2.31
CA PRO A 224 7.29 6.48 -2.04
C PRO A 224 8.11 5.23 -1.74
N THR A 225 9.32 5.18 -2.26
CA THR A 225 10.26 4.09 -1.99
C THR A 225 10.97 4.31 -0.65
N PRO A 226 11.59 3.27 -0.06
CA PRO A 226 12.33 3.42 1.19
C PRO A 226 13.48 4.43 1.14
N ASP A 227 14.16 4.57 0.03
CA ASP A 227 15.21 5.60 -0.16
C ASP A 227 14.63 7.01 -0.13
N MET A 228 13.52 7.28 -0.84
CA MET A 228 12.81 8.56 -0.77
C MET A 228 12.34 8.87 0.66
N PHE A 229 11.82 7.87 1.37
CA PHE A 229 11.41 8.04 2.75
C PHE A 229 12.60 8.42 3.65
N ILE A 230 13.73 7.75 3.49
CA ILE A 230 14.95 8.03 4.27
C ILE A 230 15.52 9.42 3.94
N GLU A 231 15.51 9.82 2.67
CA GLU A 231 15.91 11.19 2.29
C GLU A 231 15.08 12.26 3.00
N ASP A 232 13.76 12.07 3.09
CA ASP A 232 12.86 13.08 3.63
C ASP A 232 12.80 13.12 5.16
N VAL A 233 12.96 11.98 5.83
CA VAL A 233 12.75 11.89 7.28
C VAL A 233 13.86 11.14 8.02
N GLY A 234 14.84 10.57 7.33
CA GLY A 234 15.88 9.68 7.90
C GLY A 234 16.82 10.32 8.91
N GLU A 235 16.91 11.65 8.97
CA GLU A 235 17.65 12.33 10.06
C GLU A 235 17.00 12.12 11.45
N LYS A 236 15.67 11.91 11.47
CA LYS A 236 14.87 11.78 12.69
C LYS A 236 14.42 10.37 12.95
N PHE A 237 14.38 9.54 11.91
CA PHE A 237 13.87 8.17 11.94
C PHE A 237 14.89 7.19 11.40
N PHE A 238 14.87 6.00 11.95
CA PHE A 238 15.52 4.84 11.36
C PHE A 238 14.50 3.72 11.20
N ILE A 239 14.68 2.90 10.18
CA ILE A 239 13.82 1.76 9.92
C ILE A 239 14.08 0.72 10.99
N TYR A 240 13.08 0.48 11.82
CA TYR A 240 13.11 -0.44 12.93
C TYR A 240 12.66 -1.85 12.54
N GLY A 241 11.69 -1.94 11.63
CA GLY A 241 11.16 -3.20 11.13
C GLY A 241 10.47 -3.02 9.79
N SER A 242 10.29 -4.12 9.07
CA SER A 242 9.57 -4.16 7.81
C SER A 242 8.81 -5.46 7.61
N TYR A 243 7.80 -5.43 6.77
CA TYR A 243 7.15 -6.62 6.24
C TYR A 243 7.13 -6.53 4.71
N PRO A 244 7.69 -7.51 3.98
CA PRO A 244 8.47 -8.63 4.52
C PRO A 244 9.72 -8.17 5.30
N LYS A 245 10.31 -9.07 6.09
CA LYS A 245 11.58 -8.81 6.80
C LYS A 245 12.73 -8.81 5.81
N ILE A 246 13.01 -7.65 5.23
CA ILE A 246 13.99 -7.49 4.15
C ILE A 246 15.42 -7.57 4.68
N SER A 247 15.69 -7.02 5.87
CA SER A 247 17.04 -6.93 6.40
C SER A 247 17.18 -7.67 7.73
N MET A 248 18.34 -8.32 7.90
CA MET A 248 18.85 -8.82 9.19
C MET A 248 20.21 -8.19 9.41
N ASP A 249 20.41 -7.52 10.55
CA ASP A 249 21.67 -6.89 10.91
C ASP A 249 22.52 -7.88 11.71
N TRP A 250 23.60 -8.39 11.10
CA TRP A 250 24.53 -9.31 11.69
C TRP A 250 25.71 -8.65 12.38
N ARG A 251 25.73 -7.31 12.43
CA ARG A 251 26.82 -6.59 13.06
C ARG A 251 26.87 -6.87 14.55
N TRP A 252 28.06 -6.92 15.08
CA TRP A 252 28.27 -7.08 16.53
C TRP A 252 27.66 -5.88 17.29
N TYR A 253 26.74 -6.11 18.20
CA TYR A 253 25.97 -5.06 18.85
C TYR A 253 26.84 -4.00 19.58
N LYS A 254 28.04 -4.39 20.08
CA LYS A 254 28.95 -3.44 20.75
C LYS A 254 29.58 -2.44 19.80
N SER A 255 29.52 -2.65 18.49
CA SER A 255 29.95 -1.69 17.46
C SER A 255 28.85 -0.75 17.00
N LEU A 256 27.60 -0.93 17.46
CA LEU A 256 26.43 -0.14 17.05
C LEU A 256 26.29 1.14 17.89
N TYR A 257 27.26 2.04 17.84
CA TYR A 257 27.26 3.31 18.56
C TYR A 257 27.66 4.47 17.65
N GLY A 258 27.23 5.69 18.01
CA GLY A 258 27.54 6.91 17.26
C GLY A 258 27.17 6.79 15.77
N SER A 259 28.09 7.13 14.89
CA SER A 259 27.94 7.05 13.43
C SER A 259 27.90 5.61 12.89
N ASN A 260 28.32 4.62 13.69
CA ASN A 260 28.32 3.23 13.26
C ASN A 260 26.95 2.56 13.32
N ARG A 261 25.93 3.23 13.86
CA ARG A 261 24.57 2.65 13.91
C ARG A 261 24.02 2.33 12.54
N LYS A 262 24.09 3.23 11.57
CA LYS A 262 23.82 3.02 10.13
C LYS A 262 22.62 2.12 9.80
N PHE A 263 21.54 2.18 10.59
CA PHE A 263 20.39 1.29 10.42
C PHE A 263 19.71 1.46 9.05
N ASN A 264 19.55 2.71 8.61
CA ASN A 264 18.93 3.01 7.32
C ASN A 264 19.79 2.54 6.13
N GLU A 265 21.13 2.72 6.21
CA GLU A 265 22.04 2.26 5.16
C GLU A 265 22.00 0.73 5.02
N VAL A 266 22.05 0.01 6.14
CA VAL A 266 21.97 -1.47 6.16
C VAL A 266 20.63 -1.96 5.60
N PHE A 267 19.54 -1.27 5.94
CA PHE A 267 18.23 -1.61 5.40
C PHE A 267 18.18 -1.39 3.88
N LEU A 268 18.64 -0.24 3.38
CA LEU A 268 18.63 0.06 1.95
C LEU A 268 19.49 -0.90 1.14
N GLU A 269 20.66 -1.28 1.63
CA GLU A 269 21.50 -2.29 0.97
C GLU A 269 20.75 -3.63 0.81
N ALA A 270 20.07 -4.07 1.87
CA ALA A 270 19.28 -5.28 1.81
C ALA A 270 18.04 -5.12 0.90
N TYR A 271 17.37 -3.97 0.94
CA TYR A 271 16.24 -3.64 0.07
C TYR A 271 16.64 -3.72 -1.39
N ASP A 272 17.67 -2.98 -1.80
CA ASP A 272 18.14 -2.91 -3.18
C ASP A 272 18.49 -4.29 -3.77
N ARG A 273 18.99 -5.19 -2.93
CA ARG A 273 19.37 -6.57 -3.34
C ARG A 273 18.20 -7.55 -3.40
N ASN A 274 17.05 -7.22 -2.82
CA ASN A 274 15.91 -8.13 -2.66
C ASN A 274 14.61 -7.66 -3.33
N ILE A 275 14.55 -6.46 -3.91
CA ILE A 275 13.31 -5.88 -4.43
C ILE A 275 12.67 -6.70 -5.56
N HIS A 276 13.42 -7.53 -6.30
CA HIS A 276 12.88 -8.43 -7.31
C HIS A 276 11.88 -9.44 -6.73
N ASN A 277 12.00 -9.78 -5.45
CA ASN A 277 11.05 -10.66 -4.75
C ASN A 277 9.66 -10.04 -4.56
N PHE A 278 9.48 -8.73 -4.77
CA PHE A 278 8.16 -8.12 -4.73
C PHE A 278 7.29 -8.43 -5.95
N PHE A 279 7.86 -8.98 -7.01
CA PHE A 279 7.10 -9.37 -8.20
C PHE A 279 6.19 -10.56 -7.92
N ASP A 280 6.69 -11.57 -7.21
CA ASP A 280 5.94 -12.78 -6.86
C ASP A 280 6.19 -13.19 -5.41
N TYR A 281 5.22 -12.91 -4.54
CA TYR A 281 5.32 -13.21 -3.11
C TYR A 281 5.30 -14.71 -2.76
N ASN A 282 5.03 -15.59 -3.74
CA ASN A 282 5.11 -17.05 -3.53
C ASN A 282 6.53 -17.59 -3.69
N LEU A 283 7.43 -16.79 -4.26
CA LEU A 283 8.83 -17.17 -4.49
C LEU A 283 9.75 -16.24 -3.70
N VAL A 284 10.68 -16.83 -2.97
CA VAL A 284 11.77 -16.08 -2.33
C VAL A 284 13.06 -16.50 -3.01
N LEU A 285 13.61 -15.59 -3.79
CA LEU A 285 14.84 -15.80 -4.55
C LEU A 285 16.02 -15.19 -3.80
N GLU A 286 17.22 -15.70 -4.09
CA GLU A 286 18.46 -15.20 -3.49
C GLU A 286 18.71 -13.72 -3.82
N PRO A 287 19.32 -12.97 -2.90
CA PRO A 287 19.72 -11.59 -3.14
C PRO A 287 20.60 -11.47 -4.39
N ARG A 288 20.33 -10.48 -5.20
CA ARG A 288 21.08 -10.26 -6.46
C ARG A 288 21.77 -8.89 -6.49
N ASN A 289 22.49 -8.65 -7.57
CA ASN A 289 23.17 -7.38 -7.78
C ASN A 289 22.16 -6.22 -7.82
N LYS A 290 22.48 -5.14 -7.10
CA LYS A 290 21.69 -3.92 -6.98
C LYS A 290 21.40 -3.28 -8.36
N GLU A 291 22.40 -3.21 -9.23
CA GLU A 291 22.27 -2.57 -10.55
C GLU A 291 21.27 -3.31 -11.44
N LEU A 292 21.22 -4.65 -11.34
CA LEU A 292 20.24 -5.46 -12.07
C LEU A 292 18.82 -5.24 -11.55
N ASN A 293 18.67 -5.10 -10.24
CA ASN A 293 17.39 -4.78 -9.62
C ASN A 293 16.92 -3.36 -9.98
N LEU A 294 17.83 -2.40 -9.96
CA LEU A 294 17.53 -1.03 -10.36
C LEU A 294 17.10 -0.95 -11.85
N ALA A 295 17.74 -1.73 -12.72
CA ALA A 295 17.34 -1.79 -14.12
C ALA A 295 15.93 -2.34 -14.31
N LEU A 296 15.53 -3.36 -13.53
CA LEU A 296 14.16 -3.88 -13.53
C LEU A 296 13.17 -2.86 -12.95
N GLU A 297 13.52 -2.21 -11.83
CA GLU A 297 12.68 -1.17 -11.20
C GLU A 297 12.40 -0.03 -12.17
N ASN A 298 13.42 0.44 -12.90
CA ASN A 298 13.26 1.48 -13.92
C ASN A 298 12.35 1.03 -15.07
N CYS A 299 12.52 -0.18 -15.61
CA CYS A 299 11.63 -0.70 -16.65
C CYS A 299 10.16 -0.82 -16.15
N ALA A 300 9.95 -1.27 -14.92
CA ALA A 300 8.62 -1.35 -14.32
C ALA A 300 8.00 0.04 -14.09
N PHE A 301 8.81 1.01 -13.68
CA PHE A 301 8.41 2.40 -13.52
C PHE A 301 8.00 3.03 -14.85
N ASP A 302 8.80 2.83 -15.91
CA ASP A 302 8.52 3.34 -17.26
C ASP A 302 7.20 2.76 -17.80
N LEU A 303 6.96 1.44 -17.62
CA LEU A 303 5.72 0.82 -18.02
C LEU A 303 4.51 1.40 -17.27
N THR A 304 4.65 1.61 -15.97
CA THR A 304 3.58 2.20 -15.15
C THR A 304 3.27 3.63 -15.58
N ASN A 305 4.29 4.43 -15.88
CA ASN A 305 4.12 5.79 -16.39
C ASN A 305 3.45 5.83 -17.77
N LEU A 306 3.85 4.95 -18.68
CA LEU A 306 3.22 4.84 -20.01
C LEU A 306 1.73 4.44 -19.89
N ALA A 307 1.43 3.47 -19.04
CA ALA A 307 0.04 3.09 -18.76
C ALA A 307 -0.77 4.27 -18.22
N GLY A 308 -0.20 5.01 -17.26
CA GLY A 308 -0.81 6.20 -16.71
C GLY A 308 -1.05 7.30 -17.76
N GLN A 309 -0.07 7.60 -18.59
CA GLN A 309 -0.20 8.59 -19.68
C GLN A 309 -1.32 8.21 -20.66
N ARG A 310 -1.42 6.93 -21.02
CA ARG A 310 -2.49 6.45 -21.91
C ARG A 310 -3.87 6.66 -21.31
N GLU A 311 -4.05 6.33 -20.06
CA GLU A 311 -5.34 6.48 -19.38
C GLU A 311 -5.77 7.94 -19.23
N ASN A 312 -4.81 8.86 -19.04
CA ASN A 312 -5.10 10.27 -18.82
C ASN A 312 -5.32 11.06 -20.09
N ASN A 313 -4.48 10.83 -21.08
CA ASN A 313 -4.41 11.67 -22.27
C ASN A 313 -5.21 11.09 -23.43
N GLY A 314 -5.92 9.96 -23.21
CA GLY A 314 -6.50 9.19 -24.30
C GLY A 314 -5.42 8.61 -25.21
N ASN A 315 -5.73 8.18 -26.40
CA ASN A 315 -4.86 7.44 -27.32
C ASN A 315 -3.57 8.17 -27.81
N THR A 316 -2.97 9.03 -27.00
CA THR A 316 -1.70 9.70 -27.33
C THR A 316 -0.48 8.80 -27.16
N VAL A 317 -0.59 7.75 -26.33
CA VAL A 317 0.42 6.71 -26.21
C VAL A 317 0.06 5.58 -27.15
N ILE A 318 0.98 5.26 -28.07
CA ILE A 318 0.78 4.23 -29.07
C ILE A 318 0.86 2.86 -28.40
N ASP A 319 -0.04 1.94 -28.76
CA ASP A 319 -0.04 0.56 -28.22
C ASP A 319 1.32 -0.13 -28.40
N TYR A 320 2.06 0.23 -29.46
CA TYR A 320 3.42 -0.25 -29.71
C TYR A 320 4.41 0.12 -28.60
N GLU A 321 4.33 1.35 -28.04
CA GLU A 321 5.23 1.79 -26.96
C GLU A 321 4.95 0.99 -25.67
N VAL A 322 3.67 0.73 -25.38
CA VAL A 322 3.28 -0.10 -24.25
C VAL A 322 3.77 -1.52 -24.44
N ILE A 323 3.57 -2.12 -25.60
CA ILE A 323 4.04 -3.49 -25.90
C ILE A 323 5.57 -3.58 -25.81
N HIS A 324 6.28 -2.60 -26.35
CA HIS A 324 7.75 -2.56 -26.25
C HIS A 324 8.22 -2.48 -24.80
N SER A 325 7.59 -1.65 -23.98
CA SER A 325 7.91 -1.53 -22.55
C SER A 325 7.56 -2.82 -21.77
N ILE A 326 6.46 -3.49 -22.10
CA ILE A 326 6.14 -4.81 -21.54
C ILE A 326 7.24 -5.82 -21.86
N ASN A 327 7.67 -5.90 -23.11
CA ASN A 327 8.73 -6.83 -23.52
C ASN A 327 10.04 -6.54 -22.77
N ALA A 328 10.43 -5.27 -22.63
CA ALA A 328 11.62 -4.88 -21.87
C ALA A 328 11.56 -5.35 -20.39
N VAL A 329 10.39 -5.25 -19.76
CA VAL A 329 10.17 -5.77 -18.40
C VAL A 329 10.31 -7.29 -18.37
N PHE A 330 9.65 -8.01 -19.31
CA PHE A 330 9.71 -9.47 -19.36
C PHE A 330 11.12 -10.00 -19.63
N ASP A 331 11.89 -9.34 -20.50
CA ASP A 331 13.30 -9.71 -20.74
C ASP A 331 14.11 -9.66 -19.43
N LYS A 332 13.87 -8.64 -18.58
CA LYS A 332 14.53 -8.54 -17.28
C LYS A 332 14.02 -9.59 -16.27
N LEU A 333 12.75 -9.91 -16.29
CA LEU A 333 12.17 -10.95 -15.42
C LEU A 333 12.71 -12.35 -15.76
N ILE A 334 12.85 -12.66 -17.05
CA ILE A 334 13.42 -13.95 -17.53
C ILE A 334 14.86 -14.12 -17.06
N GLU A 335 15.67 -13.06 -17.03
CA GLU A 335 17.03 -13.07 -16.50
C GLU A 335 17.07 -13.46 -15.00
N ILE A 336 15.99 -13.21 -14.25
CA ILE A 336 15.90 -13.51 -12.82
C ILE A 336 15.48 -14.97 -12.59
N HIS A 337 14.40 -15.40 -13.23
CA HIS A 337 13.88 -16.73 -13.06
C HIS A 337 13.22 -17.23 -14.35
N PRO A 338 13.76 -18.33 -14.94
CA PRO A 338 13.21 -18.87 -16.22
C PRO A 338 11.74 -19.25 -16.17
N TYR A 339 11.18 -19.54 -14.99
CA TYR A 339 9.76 -19.83 -14.83
C TYR A 339 8.86 -18.66 -15.27
N TRP A 340 9.34 -17.42 -15.12
CA TRP A 340 8.60 -16.23 -15.54
C TRP A 340 8.61 -16.01 -17.07
N SER A 341 9.34 -16.83 -17.81
CA SER A 341 9.34 -16.83 -19.29
C SER A 341 8.14 -17.55 -19.90
N LYS A 342 7.38 -18.31 -19.11
CA LYS A 342 6.20 -18.97 -19.63
C LYS A 342 5.08 -17.94 -19.78
N PRO A 343 4.48 -17.82 -20.99
CA PRO A 343 3.33 -16.96 -21.14
C PRO A 343 2.30 -17.37 -20.09
N LEU A 344 1.76 -16.35 -19.41
CA LEU A 344 0.59 -16.50 -18.55
C LEU A 344 -0.53 -17.00 -19.48
N GLY A 345 -0.69 -18.33 -19.54
CA GLY A 345 -1.65 -19.02 -20.38
C GLY A 345 -3.07 -18.78 -19.92
#